data_3baf0c33f57d87e1ea3b39490e0dc59c
#
_entry.id   3baf0c33f57d87e1ea3b39490e0dc59c
#
_cell.length_a   1.000
_cell.length_b   1.000
_cell.length_c   1.000
_cell.angle_alpha   90.00
_cell.angle_beta   90.00
_cell.angle_gamma   90.00
#
_symmetry.space_group_name_H-M   'P 1'
#
loop_
_entity.id
_entity.type
_entity.pdbx_description
1 polymer ?
#
loop_
_entity_poly.entity_id
_entity_poly.type
_entity_poly.pdbx_seq_one_letter_code
_entity_poly.pdbx_strand_id
1 'polypeptide(L)'
;MAEEEIKLKVRKIKKEKEKKYRDYPQVMDNSSAAHELWEPIVHLGLWDIKGHQVVKGPWGGGTLEEAKKRPPREFMVIDRTSFVLYSHSYGLVSPFFQGLLEGKLKGTKCPRCGTVYCPPRAHCWNPQCKVADCYESWIELPLKGVIHTFTVQCLAAAPFEHLLPFSMGWVQIDGADTTLPMMLHIRPGEIFIGKKVNIEFVPREKRKGDLMDLYAVAAVPGEKPPSWACLQKDPREMKSLENSMKATLEFINKRYGVDNSPGARGW
;
A
#
# COMPACT_ATOMS: atom_id res chain seq x y z
N MET A 1 7.31 -34.00 -35.34
CA MET A 1 8.59 -33.59 -34.69
C MET A 1 8.55 -32.13 -34.20
N ALA A 2 8.26 -31.16 -35.05
CA ALA A 2 8.26 -29.75 -34.60
C ALA A 2 7.20 -29.40 -33.51
N GLU A 3 6.00 -29.96 -33.58
CA GLU A 3 4.95 -29.74 -32.57
C GLU A 3 5.26 -30.40 -31.21
N GLU A 4 5.91 -31.57 -31.20
CA GLU A 4 6.35 -32.22 -29.98
C GLU A 4 7.50 -31.47 -29.31
N GLU A 5 8.43 -30.93 -30.10
CA GLU A 5 9.54 -30.10 -29.60
C GLU A 5 9.05 -28.79 -28.98
N ILE A 6 8.02 -28.17 -29.60
CA ILE A 6 7.37 -26.96 -29.04
C ILE A 6 6.64 -27.29 -27.73
N LYS A 7 5.87 -28.40 -27.67
CA LYS A 7 5.21 -28.84 -26.43
C LYS A 7 6.21 -29.19 -25.32
N LEU A 8 7.37 -29.74 -25.64
CA LEU A 8 8.43 -30.03 -24.66
C LEU A 8 9.10 -28.75 -24.15
N LYS A 9 9.36 -27.76 -25.02
CA LYS A 9 9.88 -26.47 -24.64
C LYS A 9 8.91 -25.70 -23.73
N VAL A 10 7.64 -25.69 -24.04
CA VAL A 10 6.60 -25.04 -23.23
C VAL A 10 6.48 -25.74 -21.85
N ARG A 11 6.54 -27.06 -21.78
CA ARG A 11 6.59 -27.81 -20.50
C ARG A 11 7.83 -27.51 -19.66
N LYS A 12 9.00 -27.39 -20.28
CA LYS A 12 10.24 -27.00 -19.56
C LYS A 12 10.16 -25.58 -19.00
N ILE A 13 9.68 -24.64 -19.81
CA ILE A 13 9.51 -23.24 -19.37
C ILE A 13 8.48 -23.14 -18.22
N LYS A 14 7.38 -23.90 -18.26
CA LYS A 14 6.42 -23.96 -17.14
C LYS A 14 7.07 -24.51 -15.87
N LYS A 15 7.78 -25.62 -15.94
CA LYS A 15 8.45 -26.22 -14.76
C LYS A 15 9.56 -25.33 -14.18
N GLU A 16 10.31 -24.63 -15.01
CA GLU A 16 11.34 -23.69 -14.54
C GLU A 16 10.71 -22.43 -13.88
N LYS A 17 9.61 -21.93 -14.45
CA LYS A 17 8.87 -20.83 -13.84
C LYS A 17 8.23 -21.23 -12.51
N GLU A 18 7.58 -22.38 -12.43
CA GLU A 18 7.03 -22.94 -11.19
C GLU A 18 8.09 -23.10 -10.10
N LYS A 19 9.32 -23.52 -10.48
CA LYS A 19 10.42 -23.67 -9.53
C LYS A 19 11.00 -22.34 -9.05
N LYS A 20 11.02 -21.31 -9.92
CA LYS A 20 11.63 -19.99 -9.65
C LYS A 20 10.67 -19.05 -8.91
N TYR A 21 9.37 -19.23 -9.09
CA TYR A 21 8.34 -18.36 -8.55
C TYR A 21 7.35 -19.11 -7.66
N ARG A 22 7.87 -20.02 -6.84
CA ARG A 22 7.10 -20.92 -5.98
C ARG A 22 6.12 -20.19 -5.07
N ASP A 23 6.42 -18.94 -4.76
CA ASP A 23 5.66 -18.10 -3.82
C ASP A 23 4.76 -17.08 -4.53
N TYR A 24 4.63 -17.14 -5.85
CA TYR A 24 3.80 -16.23 -6.62
C TYR A 24 2.70 -16.98 -7.38
N PRO A 25 1.46 -16.47 -7.36
CA PRO A 25 0.41 -17.02 -8.18
C PRO A 25 0.75 -16.83 -9.66
N GLN A 26 1.20 -17.89 -10.28
CA GLN A 26 1.75 -17.82 -11.61
C GLN A 26 0.71 -17.57 -12.69
N VAL A 27 -0.40 -18.12 -12.56
CA VAL A 27 -1.53 -17.97 -13.47
C VAL A 27 -2.73 -18.55 -12.76
N MET A 28 -3.84 -18.04 -13.08
CA MET A 28 -5.13 -18.56 -12.70
C MET A 28 -5.51 -19.71 -13.61
N ASP A 29 -4.73 -20.77 -13.60
CA ASP A 29 -4.98 -21.96 -14.37
C ASP A 29 -5.65 -23.08 -13.56
N ASN A 30 -6.26 -22.72 -12.41
CA ASN A 30 -6.83 -23.65 -11.44
C ASN A 30 -5.80 -24.62 -10.84
N SER A 31 -4.51 -24.29 -10.92
CA SER A 31 -3.52 -25.08 -10.20
C SER A 31 -3.66 -24.88 -8.70
N SER A 32 -3.45 -25.93 -7.91
CA SER A 32 -3.51 -25.90 -6.45
C SER A 32 -2.57 -24.85 -5.85
N ALA A 33 -1.41 -24.66 -6.44
CA ALA A 33 -0.43 -23.67 -6.00
C ALA A 33 -0.92 -22.22 -6.17
N ALA A 34 -1.62 -21.92 -7.26
CA ALA A 34 -2.24 -20.62 -7.44
C ALA A 34 -3.36 -20.41 -6.41
N HIS A 35 -4.12 -21.45 -6.11
CA HIS A 35 -5.21 -21.40 -5.15
C HIS A 35 -4.72 -21.07 -3.74
N GLU A 36 -3.66 -21.71 -3.27
CA GLU A 36 -3.09 -21.45 -1.93
C GLU A 36 -2.63 -20.00 -1.74
N LEU A 37 -2.06 -19.39 -2.77
CA LEU A 37 -1.62 -17.99 -2.71
C LEU A 37 -2.78 -16.98 -2.75
N TRP A 38 -3.90 -17.36 -3.37
CA TRP A 38 -5.07 -16.53 -3.50
C TRP A 38 -6.11 -16.77 -2.41
N GLU A 39 -5.99 -17.85 -1.67
CA GLU A 39 -6.92 -18.18 -0.60
C GLU A 39 -7.14 -17.03 0.39
N PRO A 40 -6.12 -16.28 0.85
CA PRO A 40 -6.34 -15.11 1.69
C PRO A 40 -7.17 -14.02 1.01
N ILE A 41 -6.99 -13.82 -0.29
CA ILE A 41 -7.73 -12.82 -1.07
C ILE A 41 -9.19 -13.24 -1.22
N VAL A 42 -9.42 -14.51 -1.53
CA VAL A 42 -10.76 -15.10 -1.62
C VAL A 42 -11.46 -15.07 -0.27
N HIS A 43 -10.74 -15.46 0.80
CA HIS A 43 -11.25 -15.45 2.17
C HIS A 43 -11.63 -14.05 2.65
N LEU A 44 -10.89 -13.03 2.26
CA LEU A 44 -11.21 -11.62 2.53
C LEU A 44 -12.36 -11.09 1.65
N GLY A 45 -12.93 -11.89 0.78
CA GLY A 45 -14.01 -11.47 -0.12
C GLY A 45 -13.56 -10.45 -1.18
N LEU A 46 -12.26 -10.31 -1.40
CA LEU A 46 -11.69 -9.45 -2.46
C LEU A 46 -11.86 -10.08 -3.84
N TRP A 47 -12.27 -11.33 -3.87
CA TRP A 47 -12.50 -12.11 -5.06
C TRP A 47 -13.94 -12.62 -5.06
N ASP A 48 -14.82 -11.89 -5.71
CA ASP A 48 -16.18 -12.33 -5.93
C ASP A 48 -16.40 -12.50 -7.44
N ILE A 49 -16.35 -13.74 -7.91
CA ILE A 49 -16.69 -14.07 -9.29
C ILE A 49 -18.21 -14.20 -9.37
N LYS A 50 -18.85 -13.14 -9.75
CA LYS A 50 -20.27 -13.17 -10.09
C LYS A 50 -20.43 -13.83 -11.45
N GLY A 51 -21.29 -14.84 -11.51
CA GLY A 51 -21.67 -15.48 -12.75
C GLY A 51 -22.38 -14.51 -13.72
N HIS A 52 -22.82 -15.01 -14.84
CA HIS A 52 -23.60 -14.24 -15.81
C HIS A 52 -24.83 -13.61 -15.15
N GLN A 53 -24.98 -12.31 -15.33
CA GLN A 53 -26.12 -11.56 -14.82
C GLN A 53 -26.83 -10.90 -16.00
N VAL A 54 -28.17 -10.90 -15.95
CA VAL A 54 -28.98 -10.11 -16.88
C VAL A 54 -29.29 -8.79 -16.19
N VAL A 55 -28.79 -7.70 -16.75
CA VAL A 55 -29.06 -6.34 -16.25
C VAL A 55 -29.92 -5.58 -17.24
N LYS A 56 -30.85 -4.78 -16.70
CA LYS A 56 -31.64 -3.86 -17.48
C LYS A 56 -31.05 -2.46 -17.36
N GLY A 57 -30.79 -1.83 -18.48
CA GLY A 57 -30.23 -0.51 -18.49
C GLY A 57 -30.52 0.30 -19.74
N PRO A 58 -30.35 1.60 -19.69
CA PRO A 58 -30.42 2.45 -20.87
C PRO A 58 -29.25 2.10 -21.80
N TRP A 59 -29.57 2.03 -23.09
CA TRP A 59 -28.58 1.74 -24.12
C TRP A 59 -28.63 2.77 -25.24
N GLY A 60 -27.45 3.12 -25.73
CA GLY A 60 -27.28 3.87 -26.98
C GLY A 60 -26.53 5.18 -26.76
N GLY A 61 -25.85 5.66 -27.82
CA GLY A 61 -25.19 6.96 -27.85
C GLY A 61 -26.19 8.12 -27.73
N GLY A 62 -25.71 9.30 -27.40
CA GLY A 62 -26.49 10.50 -27.15
C GLY A 62 -26.33 11.04 -25.73
N THR A 63 -27.11 12.05 -25.39
CA THR A 63 -27.10 12.62 -24.04
C THR A 63 -27.71 11.66 -23.01
N LEU A 64 -27.39 11.85 -21.74
CA LEU A 64 -27.96 11.05 -20.65
C LEU A 64 -29.50 11.13 -20.61
N GLU A 65 -30.07 12.29 -20.98
CA GLU A 65 -31.51 12.50 -21.01
C GLU A 65 -32.21 11.75 -22.18
N GLU A 66 -31.56 11.69 -23.33
CA GLU A 66 -32.06 10.88 -24.46
C GLU A 66 -31.96 9.39 -24.14
N ALA A 67 -30.87 8.96 -23.45
CA ALA A 67 -30.73 7.58 -23.03
C ALA A 67 -31.82 7.15 -22.03
N LYS A 68 -32.25 8.04 -21.12
CA LYS A 68 -33.31 7.79 -20.15
C LYS A 68 -34.69 7.65 -20.79
N LYS A 69 -34.93 8.26 -21.97
CA LYS A 69 -36.19 8.18 -22.71
C LYS A 69 -36.38 6.89 -23.51
N ARG A 70 -35.31 6.10 -23.69
CA ARG A 70 -35.34 4.85 -24.44
C ARG A 70 -35.82 3.71 -23.53
N PRO A 71 -36.56 2.75 -24.07
CA PRO A 71 -36.96 1.58 -23.30
C PRO A 71 -35.69 0.83 -22.84
N PRO A 72 -35.66 0.37 -21.58
CA PRO A 72 -34.52 -0.38 -21.05
C PRO A 72 -34.38 -1.70 -21.85
N ARG A 73 -33.14 -2.02 -22.21
CA ARG A 73 -32.81 -3.30 -22.85
C ARG A 73 -32.15 -4.23 -21.83
N GLU A 74 -32.20 -5.50 -22.10
CA GLU A 74 -31.54 -6.53 -21.31
C GLU A 74 -30.15 -6.80 -21.88
N PHE A 75 -29.18 -6.85 -20.99
CA PHE A 75 -27.80 -7.19 -21.33
C PHE A 75 -27.35 -8.34 -20.45
N MET A 76 -26.62 -9.26 -21.07
CA MET A 76 -25.88 -10.26 -20.33
C MET A 76 -24.52 -9.66 -19.93
N VAL A 77 -24.28 -9.60 -18.65
CA VAL A 77 -23.01 -9.14 -18.09
C VAL A 77 -22.30 -10.33 -17.48
N ILE A 78 -21.02 -10.44 -17.75
CA ILE A 78 -20.12 -11.40 -17.13
C ILE A 78 -18.97 -10.66 -16.49
N ASP A 79 -18.78 -10.88 -15.20
CA ASP A 79 -17.62 -10.38 -14.49
C ASP A 79 -16.45 -11.34 -14.72
N ARG A 80 -15.37 -10.82 -15.30
CA ARG A 80 -14.10 -11.54 -15.48
C ARG A 80 -13.03 -10.83 -14.70
N THR A 81 -12.45 -11.52 -13.75
CA THR A 81 -11.30 -10.99 -13.03
C THR A 81 -10.03 -11.20 -13.83
N SER A 82 -9.26 -10.14 -13.97
CA SER A 82 -7.95 -10.17 -14.64
C SER A 82 -6.85 -9.87 -13.64
N PHE A 83 -5.81 -10.69 -13.65
CA PHE A 83 -4.60 -10.49 -12.84
C PHE A 83 -3.39 -10.30 -13.73
N VAL A 84 -2.54 -9.39 -13.31
CA VAL A 84 -1.25 -9.18 -13.93
C VAL A 84 -0.17 -9.45 -12.90
N LEU A 85 0.65 -10.46 -13.14
CA LEU A 85 1.89 -10.66 -12.41
C LEU A 85 2.93 -9.70 -13.00
N TYR A 86 3.30 -8.70 -12.20
CA TYR A 86 4.30 -7.73 -12.59
C TYR A 86 5.60 -7.97 -11.80
N SER A 87 6.66 -8.35 -12.51
CA SER A 87 7.98 -8.53 -11.93
C SER A 87 8.88 -7.37 -12.32
N HIS A 88 9.46 -6.71 -11.33
CA HIS A 88 10.40 -5.62 -11.54
C HIS A 88 11.56 -5.70 -10.55
N SER A 89 12.66 -5.03 -10.88
CA SER A 89 13.81 -4.84 -9.99
C SER A 89 13.73 -3.46 -9.34
N TYR A 90 14.12 -3.36 -8.09
CA TYR A 90 14.36 -2.06 -7.45
C TYR A 90 15.65 -1.38 -7.93
N GLY A 91 16.44 -2.08 -8.77
CA GLY A 91 17.66 -1.54 -9.39
C GLY A 91 18.65 -1.03 -8.34
N LEU A 92 19.20 0.16 -8.58
CA LEU A 92 20.24 0.78 -7.75
C LEU A 92 19.80 1.12 -6.32
N VAL A 93 18.48 1.12 -6.05
CA VAL A 93 17.95 1.38 -4.69
C VAL A 93 17.63 0.11 -3.91
N SER A 94 17.96 -1.07 -4.44
CA SER A 94 17.77 -2.37 -3.78
C SER A 94 18.34 -2.46 -2.36
N PRO A 95 19.48 -1.83 -2.01
CA PRO A 95 20.02 -1.88 -0.65
C PRO A 95 19.10 -1.26 0.42
N PHE A 96 18.19 -0.36 0.04
CA PHE A 96 17.15 0.14 0.95
C PHE A 96 16.20 -0.98 1.37
N PHE A 97 15.65 -1.69 0.42
CA PHE A 97 14.70 -2.79 0.66
C PHE A 97 15.34 -3.98 1.38
N GLN A 98 16.61 -4.26 1.09
CA GLN A 98 17.40 -5.23 1.86
C GLN A 98 17.56 -4.76 3.32
N GLY A 99 17.81 -3.45 3.53
CA GLY A 99 17.86 -2.86 4.86
C GLY A 99 16.56 -3.06 5.64
N LEU A 100 15.40 -2.91 4.99
CA LEU A 100 14.11 -3.14 5.64
C LEU A 100 13.97 -4.58 6.16
N LEU A 101 14.40 -5.59 5.40
CA LEU A 101 14.45 -6.99 5.88
C LEU A 101 15.33 -7.14 7.13
N GLU A 102 16.44 -6.40 7.20
CA GLU A 102 17.37 -6.42 8.34
C GLU A 102 16.87 -5.58 9.52
N GLY A 103 15.84 -4.75 9.36
CA GLY A 103 15.38 -3.77 10.35
C GLY A 103 16.26 -2.53 10.43
N LYS A 104 16.85 -2.14 9.30
CA LYS A 104 17.68 -0.96 9.15
C LYS A 104 17.07 0.00 8.15
N LEU A 105 17.04 1.26 8.52
CA LEU A 105 16.60 2.32 7.64
C LEU A 105 17.81 2.94 6.93
N LYS A 106 17.91 2.76 5.62
CA LYS A 106 19.03 3.26 4.83
C LYS A 106 18.55 4.40 3.93
N GLY A 107 19.36 5.44 3.81
CA GLY A 107 19.17 6.52 2.85
C GLY A 107 20.37 6.66 1.93
N THR A 108 20.24 7.48 0.89
CA THR A 108 21.35 7.85 -0.01
C THR A 108 21.72 9.31 0.17
N LYS A 109 23.01 9.61 0.12
CA LYS A 109 23.52 10.98 0.26
C LYS A 109 24.13 11.44 -1.07
N CYS A 110 23.76 12.63 -1.51
CA CYS A 110 24.36 13.22 -2.68
C CYS A 110 25.82 13.59 -2.42
N PRO A 111 26.80 13.10 -3.22
CA PRO A 111 28.21 13.42 -3.00
C PRO A 111 28.57 14.88 -3.33
N ARG A 112 27.70 15.63 -4.01
CA ARG A 112 27.94 17.02 -4.39
C ARG A 112 27.28 18.03 -3.46
N CYS A 113 25.97 17.92 -3.22
CA CYS A 113 25.26 18.88 -2.39
C CYS A 113 25.01 18.40 -0.96
N GLY A 114 25.33 17.16 -0.66
CA GLY A 114 25.14 16.59 0.68
C GLY A 114 23.71 16.19 1.03
N THR A 115 22.72 16.46 0.16
CA THR A 115 21.30 16.11 0.40
C THR A 115 21.15 14.64 0.66
N VAL A 116 20.44 14.32 1.74
CA VAL A 116 20.13 12.96 2.19
C VAL A 116 18.72 12.59 1.80
N TYR A 117 18.57 11.53 1.03
CA TYR A 117 17.29 11.05 0.54
C TYR A 117 16.80 9.82 1.31
N CYS A 118 15.60 9.92 1.85
CA CYS A 118 14.82 8.81 2.40
C CYS A 118 13.34 9.05 2.05
N PRO A 119 12.75 8.31 1.10
CA PRO A 119 13.27 7.12 0.42
C PRO A 119 14.49 7.46 -0.46
N PRO A 120 15.38 6.46 -0.70
CA PRO A 120 16.62 6.69 -1.43
C PRO A 120 16.38 7.04 -2.88
N ARG A 121 17.29 7.82 -3.45
CA ARG A 121 17.35 8.10 -4.88
C ARG A 121 18.66 7.58 -5.47
N ALA A 122 18.60 7.02 -6.66
CA ALA A 122 19.81 6.62 -7.37
C ALA A 122 20.63 7.84 -7.75
N HIS A 123 19.97 8.92 -8.17
CA HIS A 123 20.62 10.13 -8.63
C HIS A 123 20.04 11.36 -7.92
N CYS A 124 20.88 12.39 -7.77
CA CYS A 124 20.45 13.65 -7.18
C CYS A 124 19.45 14.37 -8.10
N TRP A 125 18.36 14.83 -7.53
CA TRP A 125 17.34 15.59 -8.27
C TRP A 125 17.73 17.06 -8.50
N ASN A 126 18.71 17.59 -7.73
CA ASN A 126 19.15 18.97 -7.87
C ASN A 126 19.88 19.16 -9.21
N PRO A 127 19.37 20.02 -10.11
CA PRO A 127 19.97 20.21 -11.43
C PRO A 127 21.43 20.66 -11.38
N GLN A 128 21.83 21.40 -10.33
CA GLN A 128 23.21 21.85 -10.16
C GLN A 128 24.19 20.70 -9.91
N CYS A 129 23.69 19.57 -9.45
CA CYS A 129 24.50 18.37 -9.23
C CYS A 129 24.75 17.54 -10.49
N LYS A 130 24.15 17.90 -11.65
CA LYS A 130 24.32 17.22 -12.94
C LYS A 130 24.17 15.69 -12.80
N VAL A 131 23.05 15.25 -12.21
CA VAL A 131 22.73 13.83 -12.02
C VAL A 131 23.84 13.09 -11.24
N ALA A 132 24.30 13.65 -10.13
CA ALA A 132 25.29 12.99 -9.29
C ALA A 132 24.77 11.67 -8.72
N ASP A 133 25.62 10.63 -8.74
CA ASP A 133 25.30 9.27 -8.33
C ASP A 133 25.20 9.15 -6.81
N CYS A 134 23.98 9.15 -6.28
CA CYS A 134 23.72 9.00 -4.86
C CYS A 134 23.81 7.52 -4.41
N TYR A 135 23.56 6.59 -5.33
CA TYR A 135 23.53 5.15 -5.04
C TYR A 135 24.90 4.57 -4.61
N GLU A 136 26.00 5.32 -4.78
CA GLU A 136 27.31 4.96 -4.26
C GLU A 136 27.52 5.38 -2.78
N SER A 137 26.65 6.24 -2.25
CA SER A 137 26.80 6.80 -0.90
C SER A 137 25.59 6.47 -0.03
N TRP A 138 25.65 5.33 0.62
CA TRP A 138 24.61 4.85 1.54
C TRP A 138 24.92 5.25 2.98
N ILE A 139 23.88 5.66 3.70
CA ILE A 139 23.96 5.95 5.13
C ILE A 139 22.82 5.21 5.86
N GLU A 140 23.09 4.78 7.08
CA GLU A 140 22.08 4.28 8.01
C GLU A 140 21.46 5.47 8.75
N LEU A 141 20.14 5.54 8.78
CA LEU A 141 19.39 6.61 9.41
C LEU A 141 18.81 6.16 10.75
N PRO A 142 18.66 7.07 11.72
CA PRO A 142 18.03 6.74 12.98
C PRO A 142 16.55 6.43 12.81
N LEU A 143 16.02 5.56 13.65
CA LEU A 143 14.61 5.17 13.68
C LEU A 143 13.75 6.20 14.43
N LYS A 144 13.88 7.45 14.05
CA LYS A 144 13.20 8.61 14.64
C LYS A 144 12.87 9.63 13.56
N GLY A 145 11.83 10.41 13.79
CA GLY A 145 11.47 11.48 12.86
C GLY A 145 10.30 12.32 13.36
N VAL A 146 9.80 13.14 12.45
CA VAL A 146 8.70 14.07 12.71
C VAL A 146 7.65 13.93 11.63
N ILE A 147 6.39 13.90 12.00
CA ILE A 147 5.27 13.88 11.05
C ILE A 147 5.24 15.20 10.28
N HIS A 148 5.45 15.14 8.98
CA HIS A 148 5.38 16.30 8.10
C HIS A 148 3.96 16.56 7.61
N THR A 149 3.24 15.49 7.23
CA THR A 149 1.82 15.52 6.89
C THR A 149 1.21 14.14 7.13
N PHE A 150 -0.12 14.08 7.23
CA PHE A 150 -0.81 12.82 7.46
C PHE A 150 -2.23 12.84 6.91
N THR A 151 -2.82 11.66 6.83
CA THR A 151 -4.23 11.46 6.50
C THR A 151 -4.77 10.26 7.27
N VAL A 152 -6.08 10.29 7.56
CA VAL A 152 -6.83 9.14 8.08
C VAL A 152 -7.66 8.59 6.93
N GLN A 153 -7.40 7.34 6.56
CA GLN A 153 -8.05 6.67 5.44
C GLN A 153 -9.28 5.91 5.93
N CYS A 154 -10.43 6.28 5.41
CA CYS A 154 -11.70 5.54 5.57
C CYS A 154 -12.15 4.88 4.25
N LEU A 155 -11.34 5.04 3.19
CA LEU A 155 -11.54 4.44 1.88
C LEU A 155 -10.19 3.99 1.32
N ALA A 156 -10.13 2.79 0.77
CA ALA A 156 -8.92 2.26 0.15
C ALA A 156 -9.28 1.37 -1.05
N ALA A 157 -8.27 1.09 -1.90
CA ALA A 157 -8.41 0.08 -2.94
C ALA A 157 -8.58 -1.32 -2.32
N ALA A 158 -9.23 -2.22 -3.06
CA ALA A 158 -9.60 -3.56 -2.59
C ALA A 158 -8.50 -4.33 -1.84
N PRO A 159 -7.23 -4.33 -2.25
CA PRO A 159 -6.17 -5.03 -1.51
C PRO A 159 -5.93 -4.50 -0.09
N PHE A 160 -6.27 -3.23 0.18
CA PHE A 160 -6.04 -2.57 1.46
C PHE A 160 -7.34 -2.29 2.25
N GLU A 161 -8.48 -2.63 1.67
CA GLU A 161 -9.79 -2.33 2.27
C GLU A 161 -9.94 -2.97 3.67
N HIS A 162 -9.44 -4.19 3.83
CA HIS A 162 -9.45 -4.90 5.11
C HIS A 162 -8.62 -4.25 6.21
N LEU A 163 -7.74 -3.30 5.88
CA LEU A 163 -6.94 -2.54 6.83
C LEU A 163 -7.65 -1.29 7.36
N LEU A 164 -8.77 -0.88 6.75
CA LEU A 164 -9.49 0.34 7.11
C LEU A 164 -10.13 0.27 8.51
N PRO A 165 -10.29 1.39 9.21
CA PRO A 165 -9.64 2.66 8.94
C PRO A 165 -8.17 2.61 9.37
N PHE A 166 -7.29 3.34 8.66
CA PHE A 166 -5.88 3.44 9.04
C PHE A 166 -5.36 4.86 8.84
N SER A 167 -4.33 5.20 9.58
CA SER A 167 -3.61 6.46 9.43
C SER A 167 -2.30 6.23 8.70
N MET A 168 -1.99 7.10 7.77
CA MET A 168 -0.67 7.14 7.13
C MET A 168 -0.15 8.56 7.06
N GLY A 169 1.15 8.71 7.02
CA GLY A 169 1.79 10.01 6.96
C GLY A 169 3.11 9.98 6.22
N TRP A 170 3.57 11.17 5.93
CA TRP A 170 4.91 11.44 5.46
C TRP A 170 5.75 11.87 6.66
N VAL A 171 6.72 11.06 7.01
CA VAL A 171 7.62 11.29 8.15
C VAL A 171 8.97 11.76 7.65
N GLN A 172 9.41 12.89 8.12
CA GLN A 172 10.78 13.36 7.94
C GLN A 172 11.66 12.65 8.96
N ILE A 173 12.51 11.76 8.46
CA ILE A 173 13.45 10.99 9.27
C ILE A 173 14.56 11.92 9.76
N ASP A 174 15.00 11.78 11.00
CA ASP A 174 16.11 12.56 11.52
C ASP A 174 17.36 12.35 10.67
N GLY A 175 17.95 13.45 10.21
CA GLY A 175 19.11 13.41 9.31
C GLY A 175 18.80 13.19 7.83
N ALA A 176 17.53 13.08 7.43
CA ALA A 176 17.10 13.10 6.04
C ALA A 176 16.50 14.44 5.64
N ASP A 177 16.71 14.84 4.39
CA ASP A 177 16.15 16.07 3.81
C ASP A 177 14.84 15.83 3.07
N THR A 178 14.38 14.59 3.01
CA THR A 178 13.14 14.18 2.38
C THR A 178 12.25 13.39 3.34
N THR A 179 11.01 13.16 2.97
CA THR A 179 10.03 12.47 3.81
C THR A 179 9.73 11.08 3.28
N LEU A 180 9.53 10.12 4.18
CA LEU A 180 9.18 8.74 3.88
C LEU A 180 7.72 8.47 4.21
N PRO A 181 6.90 7.96 3.27
CA PRO A 181 5.53 7.55 3.57
C PRO A 181 5.53 6.28 4.41
N MET A 182 4.69 6.25 5.45
CA MET A 182 4.51 5.05 6.28
C MET A 182 3.18 5.04 7.02
N MET A 183 2.81 3.88 7.51
CA MET A 183 1.67 3.72 8.41
C MET A 183 1.96 4.40 9.74
N LEU A 184 0.94 5.04 10.32
CA LEU A 184 1.01 5.66 11.63
C LEU A 184 0.17 4.83 12.61
N HIS A 185 0.83 4.12 13.50
CA HIS A 185 0.19 3.41 14.61
C HIS A 185 0.02 4.39 15.80
N ILE A 186 -0.74 5.44 15.57
CA ILE A 186 -1.05 6.52 16.49
C ILE A 186 -2.55 6.77 16.39
N ARG A 187 -3.21 6.96 17.51
CA ARG A 187 -4.65 7.28 17.53
C ARG A 187 -4.93 8.53 16.70
N PRO A 188 -5.95 8.51 15.83
CA PRO A 188 -6.21 9.63 14.92
C PRO A 188 -6.30 10.99 15.61
N GLY A 189 -6.92 11.07 16.78
CA GLY A 189 -7.02 12.32 17.57
C GLY A 189 -5.70 12.79 18.21
N GLU A 190 -4.66 11.97 18.18
CA GLU A 190 -3.33 12.30 18.72
C GLU A 190 -2.30 12.60 17.62
N ILE A 191 -2.70 12.49 16.34
CA ILE A 191 -1.82 12.77 15.21
C ILE A 191 -1.88 14.25 14.90
N PHE A 192 -0.70 14.89 14.75
CA PHE A 192 -0.58 16.26 14.31
C PHE A 192 0.75 16.49 13.59
N ILE A 193 0.80 17.53 12.75
CA ILE A 193 2.02 17.94 12.06
C ILE A 193 3.04 18.42 13.09
N GLY A 194 4.27 17.95 12.97
CA GLY A 194 5.34 18.25 13.93
C GLY A 194 5.45 17.26 15.10
N LYS A 195 4.55 16.26 15.19
CA LYS A 195 4.63 15.23 16.22
C LYS A 195 5.89 14.38 16.03
N LYS A 196 6.65 14.20 17.10
CA LYS A 196 7.83 13.31 17.13
C LYS A 196 7.38 11.86 17.17
N VAL A 197 8.04 11.03 16.38
CA VAL A 197 7.75 9.60 16.27
C VAL A 197 9.01 8.76 16.36
N ASN A 198 8.84 7.56 16.89
CA ASN A 198 9.79 6.48 16.72
C ASN A 198 9.33 5.59 15.57
N ILE A 199 10.28 4.98 14.86
CA ILE A 199 10.00 4.07 13.76
C ILE A 199 10.24 2.66 14.26
N GLU A 200 9.29 1.80 14.07
CA GLU A 200 9.36 0.41 14.44
C GLU A 200 9.20 -0.47 13.21
N PHE A 201 9.71 -1.68 13.30
CA PHE A 201 9.58 -2.69 12.27
C PHE A 201 8.65 -3.80 12.74
N VAL A 202 7.92 -4.39 11.80
CA VAL A 202 7.23 -5.65 12.07
C VAL A 202 8.23 -6.72 12.48
N PRO A 203 7.81 -7.77 13.23
CA PRO A 203 8.68 -8.88 13.59
C PRO A 203 9.44 -9.44 12.40
N ARG A 204 10.69 -9.83 12.60
CA ARG A 204 11.63 -10.20 11.54
C ARG A 204 11.06 -11.25 10.57
N GLU A 205 10.36 -12.23 11.11
CA GLU A 205 9.73 -13.32 10.35
C GLU A 205 8.58 -12.89 9.44
N LYS A 206 8.04 -11.68 9.65
CA LYS A 206 6.94 -11.09 8.85
C LYS A 206 7.43 -10.08 7.82
N ARG A 207 8.72 -9.73 7.84
CA ARG A 207 9.27 -8.72 6.92
C ARG A 207 9.36 -9.26 5.51
N LYS A 208 8.96 -8.42 4.56
CA LYS A 208 8.95 -8.72 3.12
C LYS A 208 9.94 -7.88 2.32
N GLY A 209 10.58 -6.91 2.95
CA GLY A 209 11.44 -5.93 2.28
C GLY A 209 10.64 -4.86 1.54
N ASP A 210 9.52 -4.44 2.09
CA ASP A 210 8.69 -3.36 1.54
C ASP A 210 8.37 -2.31 2.62
N LEU A 211 7.71 -1.21 2.22
CA LEU A 211 7.37 -0.12 3.15
C LEU A 211 6.32 -0.50 4.21
N MET A 212 5.65 -1.63 4.06
CA MET A 212 4.72 -2.13 5.08
C MET A 212 5.44 -2.84 6.22
N ASP A 213 6.76 -3.06 6.10
CA ASP A 213 7.58 -3.62 7.17
C ASP A 213 7.87 -2.63 8.28
N LEU A 214 7.62 -1.34 8.06
CA LEU A 214 7.87 -0.28 9.04
C LEU A 214 6.62 0.57 9.29
N TYR A 215 6.53 1.11 10.50
CA TYR A 215 5.45 2.01 10.91
C TYR A 215 5.95 2.99 11.97
N ALA A 216 5.27 4.12 12.11
CA ALA A 216 5.59 5.12 13.11
C ALA A 216 4.69 5.00 14.34
N VAL A 217 5.26 5.11 15.51
CA VAL A 217 4.57 5.22 16.79
C VAL A 217 4.88 6.56 17.46
N ALA A 218 4.00 7.06 18.32
CA ALA A 218 4.24 8.29 19.05
C ALA A 218 5.49 8.16 19.94
N ALA A 219 6.45 9.08 19.81
CA ALA A 219 7.61 9.13 20.70
C ALA A 219 7.20 9.47 22.14
N VAL A 220 6.15 10.29 22.30
CA VAL A 220 5.51 10.61 23.58
C VAL A 220 4.03 10.29 23.47
N PRO A 221 3.56 9.20 24.09
CA PRO A 221 2.13 8.86 24.11
C PRO A 221 1.32 9.95 24.81
N GLY A 222 0.12 10.24 24.28
CA GLY A 222 -0.79 11.21 24.88
C GLY A 222 -0.35 12.67 24.72
N GLU A 223 0.71 12.97 23.98
CA GLU A 223 1.10 14.34 23.65
C GLU A 223 -0.02 15.06 22.93
N LYS A 224 -0.45 16.18 23.52
CA LYS A 224 -1.52 17.01 22.94
C LYS A 224 -0.97 17.87 21.81
N PRO A 225 -1.78 18.09 20.77
CA PRO A 225 -1.39 18.96 19.67
C PRO A 225 -1.21 20.39 20.15
N PRO A 226 -0.24 21.11 19.58
CA PRO A 226 -0.07 22.52 19.85
C PRO A 226 -1.26 23.34 19.34
N SER A 227 -1.45 24.52 19.90
CA SER A 227 -2.58 25.40 19.59
C SER A 227 -2.70 25.82 18.11
N TRP A 228 -1.60 25.73 17.37
CA TRP A 228 -1.56 26.04 15.93
C TRP A 228 -1.95 24.88 15.02
N ALA A 229 -2.05 23.65 15.54
CA ALA A 229 -2.45 22.48 14.75
C ALA A 229 -3.92 22.62 14.31
N CYS A 230 -4.11 22.94 13.05
CA CYS A 230 -5.40 23.39 12.47
C CYS A 230 -6.52 22.34 12.54
N LEU A 231 -6.23 21.07 12.34
CA LEU A 231 -7.21 19.99 12.21
C LEU A 231 -8.05 19.73 13.47
N GLN A 232 -7.63 20.25 14.61
CA GLN A 232 -8.32 20.01 15.88
C GLN A 232 -9.16 21.18 16.36
N LYS A 233 -9.29 22.23 15.55
CA LYS A 233 -10.03 23.44 15.94
C LYS A 233 -11.50 23.43 15.53
N ASP A 234 -11.90 22.65 14.53
CA ASP A 234 -13.30 22.55 14.14
C ASP A 234 -13.94 21.26 14.72
N PRO A 235 -14.81 21.41 15.74
CA PRO A 235 -15.50 20.25 16.32
C PRO A 235 -16.37 19.49 15.31
N ARG A 236 -16.79 20.14 14.21
CA ARG A 236 -17.62 19.51 13.18
C ARG A 236 -16.78 18.57 12.32
N GLU A 237 -15.54 18.94 11.99
CA GLU A 237 -14.61 18.09 11.24
C GLU A 237 -14.23 16.85 12.07
N MET A 238 -13.94 17.04 13.36
CA MET A 238 -13.64 15.93 14.26
C MET A 238 -14.82 14.96 14.38
N LYS A 239 -16.03 15.48 14.56
CA LYS A 239 -17.23 14.66 14.61
C LYS A 239 -17.50 13.92 13.29
N SER A 240 -17.24 14.58 12.16
CA SER A 240 -17.35 13.95 10.84
C SER A 240 -16.35 12.83 10.68
N LEU A 241 -15.09 12.99 11.10
CA LEU A 241 -14.07 11.97 11.08
C LEU A 241 -14.46 10.78 11.97
N GLU A 242 -14.88 11.05 13.21
CA GLU A 242 -15.33 10.01 14.13
C GLU A 242 -16.49 9.18 13.56
N ASN A 243 -17.49 9.83 12.96
CA ASN A 243 -18.60 9.17 12.31
C ASN A 243 -18.13 8.31 11.13
N SER A 244 -17.24 8.82 10.30
CA SER A 244 -16.68 8.10 9.16
C SER A 244 -15.87 6.87 9.61
N MET A 245 -15.06 7.04 10.64
CA MET A 245 -14.30 5.93 11.22
C MET A 245 -15.20 4.84 11.80
N LYS A 246 -16.25 5.24 12.54
CA LYS A 246 -17.22 4.30 13.10
C LYS A 246 -17.94 3.51 12.01
N ALA A 247 -18.46 4.19 10.99
CA ALA A 247 -19.12 3.53 9.85
C ALA A 247 -18.17 2.59 9.11
N THR A 248 -16.90 2.99 8.95
CA THR A 248 -15.88 2.15 8.31
C THR A 248 -15.58 0.91 9.14
N LEU A 249 -15.43 1.04 10.47
CA LEU A 249 -15.22 -0.10 11.37
C LEU A 249 -16.38 -1.09 11.31
N GLU A 250 -17.61 -0.60 11.34
CA GLU A 250 -18.81 -1.44 11.22
C GLU A 250 -18.86 -2.18 9.87
N PHE A 251 -18.54 -1.48 8.78
CA PHE A 251 -18.48 -2.06 7.44
C PHE A 251 -17.41 -3.15 7.34
N ILE A 252 -16.19 -2.89 7.81
CA ILE A 252 -15.07 -3.83 7.75
C ILE A 252 -15.34 -5.06 8.62
N ASN A 253 -15.86 -4.88 9.83
CA ASN A 253 -16.23 -5.99 10.70
C ASN A 253 -17.28 -6.88 10.04
N LYS A 254 -18.33 -6.27 9.49
CA LYS A 254 -19.40 -7.01 8.79
C LYS A 254 -18.91 -7.77 7.56
N ARG A 255 -17.99 -7.16 6.79
CA ARG A 255 -17.53 -7.71 5.52
C ARG A 255 -16.43 -8.75 5.67
N TYR A 256 -15.48 -8.52 6.58
CA TYR A 256 -14.25 -9.29 6.72
C TYR A 256 -14.12 -10.01 8.06
N GLY A 257 -15.03 -9.76 9.01
CA GLY A 257 -14.93 -10.31 10.36
C GLY A 257 -13.73 -9.78 11.16
N VAL A 258 -13.16 -8.65 10.78
CA VAL A 258 -11.96 -8.08 11.38
C VAL A 258 -12.32 -6.89 12.26
N ASP A 259 -11.84 -6.89 13.49
CA ASP A 259 -11.93 -5.72 14.37
C ASP A 259 -10.66 -4.87 14.24
N ASN A 260 -10.83 -3.73 13.58
CA ASN A 260 -9.78 -2.74 13.38
C ASN A 260 -9.90 -1.55 14.35
N SER A 261 -10.64 -1.69 15.43
CA SER A 261 -10.70 -0.65 16.46
C SER A 261 -9.30 -0.38 17.07
N PRO A 262 -9.04 0.82 17.56
CA PRO A 262 -7.75 1.16 18.14
C PRO A 262 -7.30 0.20 19.26
N GLY A 263 -8.24 -0.28 20.09
CA GLY A 263 -7.95 -1.24 21.15
C GLY A 263 -7.56 -2.64 20.65
N ALA A 264 -8.18 -3.10 19.57
CA ALA A 264 -7.89 -4.41 18.98
C ALA A 264 -6.53 -4.46 18.28
N ARG A 265 -6.07 -3.31 17.75
CA ARG A 265 -4.76 -3.18 17.08
C ARG A 265 -3.61 -2.87 18.04
N GLY A 266 -3.89 -2.65 19.33
CA GLY A 266 -2.85 -2.35 20.32
C GLY A 266 -2.30 -0.91 20.27
N TRP A 267 -3.03 0.02 19.62
CA TRP A 267 -2.65 1.46 19.53
C TRP A 267 -3.81 2.39 19.85
#